data_0cd02319752cdfa3a5addbc1d361335a
#
_entry.id   0cd02319752cdfa3a5addbc1d361335a
#
_cell.length_a   1.000
_cell.length_b   1.000
_cell.length_c   1.000
_cell.angle_alpha   90.00
_cell.angle_beta   90.00
_cell.angle_gamma   90.00
#
_symmetry.space_group_name_H-M   'P 1'
#
loop_
_entity.id
_entity.type
_entity.pdbx_description
1 polymer ?
#
loop_
_entity_poly.entity_id
_entity_poly.type
_entity_poly.pdbx_seq_one_letter_code
_entity_poly.pdbx_strand_id
1 'polypeptide(L)'
;RRTAILDAAVESFGKLGYYGTSLQRIATEVGLTKAGVLHYVGSKEGLLKLALTEEYDRVTESINAAMVAQERPLIADMWRQVVAVNNKRPALVHMFSTLSTEALDPAHPAHDYFTDRERRTVTMALNINWAVPEGVNVEHVLQAGFSMMDGLQLRWLRAPGQDLNAMWADCEDVLM
;
A
#
# COMPACT_ATOMS: atom_id res chain seq x y z
N ARG A 1 -7.60 0.64 -21.37
CA ARG A 1 -6.44 -0.26 -21.62
C ARG A 1 -5.32 -0.07 -20.59
N ARG A 2 -4.98 1.17 -20.24
CA ARG A 2 -3.97 1.45 -19.21
C ARG A 2 -4.36 0.84 -17.86
N THR A 3 -5.62 1.00 -17.44
CA THR A 3 -6.15 0.38 -16.21
C THR A 3 -5.99 -1.14 -16.24
N ALA A 4 -6.37 -1.80 -17.34
CA ALA A 4 -6.23 -3.26 -17.46
C ALA A 4 -4.75 -3.72 -17.35
N ILE A 5 -3.80 -2.94 -17.88
CA ILE A 5 -2.38 -3.22 -17.71
C ILE A 5 -1.95 -3.10 -16.24
N LEU A 6 -2.42 -2.07 -15.53
CA LEU A 6 -2.11 -1.88 -14.12
C LEU A 6 -2.75 -2.96 -13.24
N ASP A 7 -4.00 -3.34 -13.51
CA ASP A 7 -4.68 -4.43 -12.79
C ASP A 7 -3.93 -5.76 -12.96
N ALA A 8 -3.54 -6.11 -14.20
CA ALA A 8 -2.76 -7.31 -14.48
C ALA A 8 -1.36 -7.25 -13.83
N ALA A 9 -0.75 -6.06 -13.75
CA ALA A 9 0.52 -5.87 -13.08
C ALA A 9 0.40 -6.08 -11.56
N VAL A 10 -0.64 -5.52 -10.93
CA VAL A 10 -0.94 -5.70 -9.50
C VAL A 10 -1.06 -7.19 -9.18
N GLU A 11 -1.86 -7.93 -9.93
CA GLU A 11 -2.03 -9.37 -9.76
C GLU A 11 -0.72 -10.15 -9.96
N SER A 12 0.03 -9.81 -11.01
CA SER A 12 1.26 -10.51 -11.35
C SER A 12 2.38 -10.25 -10.33
N PHE A 13 2.58 -8.99 -9.94
CA PHE A 13 3.56 -8.63 -8.91
C PHE A 13 3.21 -9.23 -7.54
N GLY A 14 1.93 -9.28 -7.18
CA GLY A 14 1.50 -9.90 -5.93
C GLY A 14 1.84 -11.39 -5.89
N LYS A 15 1.53 -12.12 -6.96
CA LYS A 15 1.69 -13.59 -7.02
C LYS A 15 3.11 -14.07 -7.30
N LEU A 16 3.87 -13.33 -8.09
CA LEU A 16 5.15 -13.77 -8.66
C LEU A 16 6.34 -12.89 -8.25
N GLY A 17 6.07 -11.79 -7.56
CA GLY A 17 7.07 -10.79 -7.27
C GLY A 17 7.52 -10.00 -8.51
N TYR A 18 8.48 -9.10 -8.29
CA TYR A 18 9.05 -8.33 -9.38
C TYR A 18 9.78 -9.24 -10.39
N TYR A 19 10.69 -10.07 -9.92
CA TYR A 19 11.53 -10.88 -10.82
C TYR A 19 10.74 -11.96 -11.57
N GLY A 20 9.72 -12.54 -10.96
CA GLY A 20 8.83 -13.54 -11.58
C GLY A 20 7.83 -12.97 -12.59
N THR A 21 7.60 -11.67 -12.58
CA THR A 21 6.69 -10.98 -13.51
C THR A 21 7.43 -10.61 -14.82
N SER A 22 6.75 -10.78 -15.97
CA SER A 22 7.27 -10.32 -17.25
C SER A 22 6.25 -9.48 -18.02
N LEU A 23 6.73 -8.48 -18.77
CA LEU A 23 5.86 -7.66 -19.63
C LEU A 23 5.15 -8.49 -20.71
N GLN A 24 5.75 -9.59 -21.17
CA GLN A 24 5.13 -10.48 -22.13
C GLN A 24 3.91 -11.20 -21.52
N ARG A 25 4.01 -11.64 -20.27
CA ARG A 25 2.92 -12.27 -19.55
C ARG A 25 1.74 -11.30 -19.38
N ILE A 26 2.02 -10.08 -18.92
CA ILE A 26 1.01 -9.02 -18.78
C ILE A 26 0.36 -8.70 -20.12
N ALA A 27 1.16 -8.57 -21.18
CA ALA A 27 0.66 -8.31 -22.53
C ALA A 27 -0.32 -9.40 -22.99
N THR A 28 0.04 -10.67 -22.78
CA THR A 28 -0.82 -11.81 -23.12
C THR A 28 -2.15 -11.75 -22.35
N GLU A 29 -2.11 -11.46 -21.06
CA GLU A 29 -3.28 -11.40 -20.19
C GLU A 29 -4.28 -10.31 -20.61
N VAL A 30 -3.76 -9.15 -21.03
CA VAL A 30 -4.60 -8.01 -21.45
C VAL A 30 -4.89 -7.95 -22.96
N GLY A 31 -4.49 -8.98 -23.72
CA GLY A 31 -4.73 -9.06 -25.16
C GLY A 31 -3.94 -8.01 -25.97
N LEU A 32 -2.72 -7.69 -25.54
CA LEU A 32 -1.82 -6.76 -26.22
C LEU A 32 -0.51 -7.43 -26.62
N THR A 33 0.28 -6.76 -27.45
CA THR A 33 1.69 -7.12 -27.69
C THR A 33 2.57 -6.52 -26.58
N LYS A 34 3.75 -7.12 -26.36
CA LYS A 34 4.75 -6.55 -25.44
C LYS A 34 5.10 -5.09 -25.80
N ALA A 35 5.22 -4.78 -27.10
CA ALA A 35 5.45 -3.43 -27.59
C ALA A 35 4.27 -2.49 -27.23
N GLY A 36 3.04 -2.99 -27.33
CA GLY A 36 1.84 -2.27 -26.91
C GLY A 36 1.86 -1.94 -25.42
N VAL A 37 2.25 -2.86 -24.55
CA VAL A 37 2.40 -2.57 -23.11
C VAL A 37 3.52 -1.56 -22.87
N LEU A 38 4.69 -1.74 -23.50
CA LEU A 38 5.81 -0.80 -23.38
C LEU A 38 5.45 0.62 -23.78
N HIS A 39 4.58 0.80 -24.77
CA HIS A 39 4.08 2.12 -25.17
C HIS A 39 3.37 2.86 -24.02
N TYR A 40 2.68 2.13 -23.11
CA TYR A 40 1.98 2.72 -21.97
C TYR A 40 2.87 2.95 -20.75
N VAL A 41 3.87 2.09 -20.52
CA VAL A 41 4.60 2.03 -19.24
C VAL A 41 6.11 2.27 -19.38
N GLY A 42 6.63 2.32 -20.59
CA GLY A 42 8.04 2.57 -20.90
C GLY A 42 8.96 1.39 -20.62
N SER A 43 8.92 0.82 -19.41
CA SER A 43 9.74 -0.30 -18.97
C SER A 43 9.02 -1.13 -17.91
N LYS A 44 9.61 -2.23 -17.47
CA LYS A 44 9.11 -3.01 -16.33
C LYS A 44 9.23 -2.23 -15.02
N GLU A 45 10.30 -1.49 -14.84
CA GLU A 45 10.51 -0.57 -13.72
C GLU A 45 9.48 0.56 -13.74
N GLY A 46 9.17 1.08 -14.93
CA GLY A 46 8.10 2.06 -15.12
C GLY A 46 6.74 1.52 -14.71
N LEU A 47 6.44 0.27 -15.09
CA LEU A 47 5.21 -0.41 -14.68
C LEU A 47 5.15 -0.61 -13.16
N LEU A 48 6.25 -1.05 -12.53
CA LEU A 48 6.37 -1.19 -11.09
C LEU A 48 6.09 0.13 -10.38
N LYS A 49 6.74 1.22 -10.83
CA LYS A 49 6.53 2.56 -10.28
C LYS A 49 5.07 2.98 -10.38
N LEU A 50 4.43 2.81 -11.53
CA LEU A 50 3.02 3.16 -11.72
C LEU A 50 2.09 2.35 -10.81
N ALA A 51 2.32 1.05 -10.66
CA ALA A 51 1.53 0.19 -9.77
C ALA A 51 1.64 0.66 -8.30
N LEU A 52 2.83 1.03 -7.85
CA LEU A 52 3.04 1.50 -6.48
C LEU A 52 2.49 2.92 -6.26
N THR A 53 2.75 3.87 -7.16
CA THR A 53 2.37 5.27 -6.95
C THR A 53 0.92 5.56 -7.31
N GLU A 54 0.40 5.05 -8.41
CA GLU A 54 -0.95 5.36 -8.87
C GLU A 54 -2.03 4.46 -8.26
N GLU A 55 -1.71 3.20 -8.00
CA GLU A 55 -2.68 2.26 -7.45
C GLU A 55 -2.64 2.21 -5.91
N TYR A 56 -1.47 2.30 -5.29
CA TYR A 56 -1.33 2.20 -3.85
C TYR A 56 -1.26 3.57 -3.15
N ASP A 57 -0.29 4.43 -3.48
CA ASP A 57 -0.05 5.69 -2.75
C ASP A 57 -1.20 6.68 -2.89
N ARG A 58 -1.85 6.76 -4.06
CA ARG A 58 -2.96 7.71 -4.30
C ARG A 58 -4.10 7.58 -3.29
N VAL A 59 -4.37 6.37 -2.80
CA VAL A 59 -5.39 6.15 -1.78
C VAL A 59 -4.94 6.69 -0.43
N THR A 60 -3.69 6.42 -0.04
CA THR A 60 -3.11 6.94 1.20
C THR A 60 -3.06 8.47 1.20
N GLU A 61 -2.68 9.07 0.09
CA GLU A 61 -2.67 10.52 -0.08
C GLU A 61 -4.06 11.13 0.04
N SER A 62 -5.09 10.48 -0.51
CA SER A 62 -6.49 10.91 -0.38
C SER A 62 -6.98 10.87 1.06
N ILE A 63 -6.64 9.82 1.81
CA ILE A 63 -6.99 9.70 3.24
C ILE A 63 -6.27 10.80 4.04
N ASN A 64 -4.98 11.00 3.83
CA ASN A 64 -4.23 12.06 4.49
C ASN A 64 -4.82 13.45 4.20
N ALA A 65 -5.19 13.74 2.95
CA ALA A 65 -5.85 14.99 2.59
C ALA A 65 -7.19 15.19 3.33
N ALA A 66 -7.97 14.12 3.49
CA ALA A 66 -9.22 14.15 4.23
C ALA A 66 -8.99 14.38 5.75
N MET A 67 -7.89 13.90 6.32
CA MET A 67 -7.52 14.19 7.72
C MET A 67 -7.07 15.64 7.88
N VAL A 68 -6.22 16.15 6.99
CA VAL A 68 -5.76 17.55 7.00
C VAL A 68 -6.92 18.55 6.91
N ALA A 69 -8.00 18.20 6.22
CA ALA A 69 -9.19 19.05 6.08
C ALA A 69 -10.02 19.18 7.38
N GLN A 70 -9.76 18.35 8.38
CA GLN A 70 -10.43 18.40 9.67
C GLN A 70 -9.62 19.23 10.67
N GLU A 71 -10.29 19.90 11.59
CA GLU A 71 -9.62 20.76 12.58
C GLU A 71 -8.77 19.95 13.57
N ARG A 72 -9.32 18.83 14.09
CA ARG A 72 -8.66 17.90 15.01
C ARG A 72 -9.14 16.47 14.77
N PRO A 73 -8.61 15.79 13.72
CA PRO A 73 -9.02 14.43 13.43
C PRO A 73 -8.50 13.42 14.47
N LEU A 74 -9.14 12.25 14.54
CA LEU A 74 -8.67 11.13 15.34
C LEU A 74 -7.71 10.25 14.51
N ILE A 75 -6.60 9.82 15.09
CA ILE A 75 -5.69 8.84 14.47
C ILE A 75 -6.43 7.53 14.17
N ALA A 76 -7.34 7.11 15.06
CA ALA A 76 -8.21 5.95 14.88
C ALA A 76 -9.02 6.01 13.57
N ASP A 77 -9.59 7.16 13.25
CA ASP A 77 -10.40 7.32 12.04
C ASP A 77 -9.56 7.22 10.76
N MET A 78 -8.32 7.70 10.79
CA MET A 78 -7.37 7.49 9.71
C MET A 78 -7.12 6.00 9.49
N TRP A 79 -6.78 5.25 10.54
CA TRP A 79 -6.51 3.82 10.44
C TRP A 79 -7.72 3.04 9.95
N ARG A 80 -8.91 3.30 10.49
CA ARG A 80 -10.15 2.65 10.04
C ARG A 80 -10.42 2.90 8.56
N GLN A 81 -10.14 4.10 8.03
CA GLN A 81 -10.28 4.39 6.61
C GLN A 81 -9.27 3.60 5.76
N VAL A 82 -7.99 3.54 6.18
CA VAL A 82 -6.96 2.74 5.50
C VAL A 82 -7.36 1.27 5.47
N VAL A 83 -7.79 0.71 6.60
CA VAL A 83 -8.25 -0.68 6.72
C VAL A 83 -9.44 -0.96 5.81
N ALA A 84 -10.46 -0.08 5.82
CA ALA A 84 -11.67 -0.24 5.02
C ALA A 84 -11.37 -0.24 3.51
N VAL A 85 -10.40 0.56 3.06
CA VAL A 85 -9.97 0.55 1.66
C VAL A 85 -9.19 -0.71 1.34
N ASN A 86 -8.24 -1.11 2.19
CA ASN A 86 -7.40 -2.28 1.97
C ASN A 86 -8.22 -3.58 1.98
N ASN A 87 -9.23 -3.68 2.85
CA ASN A 87 -10.15 -4.83 2.90
C ASN A 87 -10.88 -5.09 1.57
N LYS A 88 -11.11 -4.06 0.78
CA LYS A 88 -11.75 -4.15 -0.55
C LYS A 88 -10.78 -4.45 -1.68
N ARG A 89 -9.47 -4.40 -1.43
CA ARG A 89 -8.43 -4.47 -2.47
C ARG A 89 -7.32 -5.48 -2.12
N PRO A 90 -7.67 -6.77 -1.86
CA PRO A 90 -6.71 -7.77 -1.40
C PRO A 90 -5.54 -7.99 -2.38
N ALA A 91 -5.77 -7.92 -3.68
CA ALA A 91 -4.72 -8.05 -4.68
C ALA A 91 -3.66 -6.94 -4.56
N LEU A 92 -4.11 -5.71 -4.29
CA LEU A 92 -3.21 -4.57 -4.11
C LEU A 92 -2.38 -4.69 -2.81
N VAL A 93 -3.02 -5.12 -1.72
CA VAL A 93 -2.31 -5.38 -0.45
C VAL A 93 -1.32 -6.52 -0.62
N HIS A 94 -1.68 -7.57 -1.36
CA HIS A 94 -0.78 -8.69 -1.68
C HIS A 94 0.43 -8.20 -2.47
N MET A 95 0.23 -7.41 -3.53
CA MET A 95 1.32 -6.81 -4.31
C MET A 95 2.26 -6.00 -3.41
N PHE A 96 1.71 -5.11 -2.60
CA PHE A 96 2.50 -4.26 -1.70
C PHE A 96 3.33 -5.10 -0.72
N SER A 97 2.72 -6.09 -0.06
CA SER A 97 3.39 -6.97 0.91
C SER A 97 4.50 -7.80 0.26
N THR A 98 4.26 -8.34 -0.93
CA THR A 98 5.26 -9.12 -1.69
C THR A 98 6.45 -8.24 -2.06
N LEU A 99 6.18 -7.10 -2.69
CA LEU A 99 7.24 -6.20 -3.15
C LEU A 99 8.01 -5.56 -2.00
N SER A 100 7.37 -5.23 -0.87
CA SER A 100 8.06 -4.70 0.32
C SER A 100 9.04 -5.71 0.90
N THR A 101 8.69 -7.00 0.86
CA THR A 101 9.58 -8.07 1.32
C THR A 101 10.75 -8.30 0.35
N GLU A 102 10.50 -8.32 -0.96
CA GLU A 102 11.57 -8.41 -1.97
C GLU A 102 12.53 -7.20 -1.88
N ALA A 103 11.99 -6.02 -1.61
CA ALA A 103 12.73 -4.76 -1.50
C ALA A 103 13.61 -4.63 -0.24
N LEU A 104 13.68 -5.66 0.61
CA LEU A 104 14.71 -5.78 1.65
C LEU A 104 16.11 -5.90 1.02
N ASP A 105 16.19 -6.43 -0.20
CA ASP A 105 17.42 -6.40 -0.99
C ASP A 105 17.66 -4.98 -1.54
N PRO A 106 18.80 -4.32 -1.20
CA PRO A 106 19.13 -2.99 -1.73
C PRO A 106 19.25 -2.92 -3.25
N ALA A 107 19.46 -4.04 -3.93
CA ALA A 107 19.51 -4.11 -5.38
C ALA A 107 18.12 -4.20 -6.04
N HIS A 108 17.06 -4.36 -5.26
CA HIS A 108 15.71 -4.44 -5.79
C HIS A 108 15.22 -3.07 -6.31
N PRO A 109 14.58 -2.99 -7.50
CA PRO A 109 14.15 -1.71 -8.09
C PRO A 109 13.19 -0.88 -7.24
N ALA A 110 12.49 -1.48 -6.28
CA ALA A 110 11.60 -0.77 -5.36
C ALA A 110 12.24 -0.47 -3.99
N HIS A 111 13.52 -0.78 -3.75
CA HIS A 111 14.16 -0.58 -2.44
C HIS A 111 14.04 0.88 -1.97
N ASP A 112 14.49 1.82 -2.79
CA ASP A 112 14.45 3.24 -2.47
C ASP A 112 13.00 3.74 -2.32
N TYR A 113 12.06 3.23 -3.12
CA TYR A 113 10.65 3.58 -3.00
C TYR A 113 10.11 3.25 -1.61
N PHE A 114 10.34 2.03 -1.10
CA PHE A 114 9.83 1.62 0.22
C PHE A 114 10.50 2.39 1.36
N THR A 115 11.82 2.58 1.31
CA THR A 115 12.57 3.38 2.30
C THR A 115 12.09 4.84 2.35
N ASP A 116 11.92 5.46 1.20
CA ASP A 116 11.45 6.85 1.10
C ASP A 116 9.97 6.97 1.47
N ARG A 117 9.14 5.99 1.11
CA ARG A 117 7.72 5.97 1.41
C ARG A 117 7.44 5.93 2.91
N GLU A 118 8.12 5.06 3.64
CA GLU A 118 7.98 4.97 5.10
C GLU A 118 8.22 6.33 5.75
N ARG A 119 9.36 6.94 5.44
CA ARG A 119 9.72 8.27 5.96
C ARG A 119 8.70 9.34 5.57
N ARG A 120 8.26 9.39 4.30
CA ARG A 120 7.28 10.37 3.82
C ARG A 120 5.95 10.22 4.51
N THR A 121 5.45 8.99 4.67
CA THR A 121 4.15 8.72 5.26
C THR A 121 4.10 9.16 6.71
N VAL A 122 5.12 8.85 7.51
CA VAL A 122 5.24 9.31 8.90
C VAL A 122 5.33 10.85 8.95
N THR A 123 6.19 11.46 8.12
CA THR A 123 6.35 12.93 8.08
C THR A 123 5.04 13.63 7.70
N MET A 124 4.30 13.13 6.74
CA MET A 124 3.01 13.69 6.35
C MET A 124 1.99 13.59 7.48
N ALA A 125 1.92 12.45 8.16
CA ALA A 125 1.01 12.24 9.28
C ALA A 125 1.36 13.10 10.50
N LEU A 126 2.65 13.37 10.77
CA LEU A 126 3.09 14.25 11.85
C LEU A 126 2.69 15.72 11.65
N ASN A 127 2.41 16.14 10.42
CA ASN A 127 1.94 17.50 10.11
C ASN A 127 0.42 17.70 10.34
N ILE A 128 -0.30 16.66 10.75
CA ILE A 128 -1.74 16.72 11.04
C ILE A 128 -1.94 17.09 12.52
N ASN A 129 -2.87 17.99 12.79
CA ASN A 129 -3.21 18.40 14.15
C ASN A 129 -4.14 17.38 14.84
N TRP A 130 -3.57 16.24 15.23
CA TRP A 130 -4.33 15.14 15.80
C TRP A 130 -5.00 15.48 17.14
N ALA A 131 -6.22 14.96 17.34
CA ALA A 131 -6.87 14.95 18.64
C ALA A 131 -6.30 13.80 19.49
N VAL A 132 -5.24 14.05 20.23
CA VAL A 132 -4.60 13.08 21.14
C VAL A 132 -4.60 13.60 22.57
N PRO A 133 -4.61 12.72 23.59
CA PRO A 133 -4.40 13.10 24.98
C PRO A 133 -3.04 13.76 25.21
N GLU A 134 -2.94 14.58 26.25
CA GLU A 134 -1.67 15.19 26.65
C GLU A 134 -0.62 14.10 27.00
N GLY A 135 0.62 14.29 26.53
CA GLY A 135 1.72 13.36 26.77
C GLY A 135 1.80 12.18 25.79
N VAL A 136 0.85 12.03 24.88
CA VAL A 136 0.93 11.00 23.83
C VAL A 136 1.97 11.39 22.78
N ASN A 137 2.92 10.50 22.52
CA ASN A 137 3.85 10.65 21.42
C ASN A 137 3.20 10.15 20.11
N VAL A 138 2.75 11.09 19.29
CA VAL A 138 2.06 10.81 18.01
C VAL A 138 2.92 9.97 17.07
N GLU A 139 4.23 10.24 17.00
CA GLU A 139 5.14 9.48 16.14
C GLU A 139 5.19 7.99 16.53
N HIS A 140 5.29 7.69 17.84
CA HIS A 140 5.27 6.33 18.32
C HIS A 140 3.94 5.61 18.02
N VAL A 141 2.81 6.30 18.16
CA VAL A 141 1.49 5.74 17.82
C VAL A 141 1.39 5.45 16.32
N LEU A 142 1.87 6.36 15.48
CA LEU A 142 1.89 6.15 14.02
C LEU A 142 2.77 4.97 13.62
N GLN A 143 4.00 4.88 14.16
CA GLN A 143 4.92 3.77 13.87
C GLN A 143 4.36 2.43 14.34
N ALA A 144 3.75 2.38 15.53
CA ALA A 144 3.10 1.17 16.03
C ALA A 144 1.92 0.77 15.14
N GLY A 145 1.11 1.73 14.69
CA GLY A 145 -0.02 1.49 13.81
C GLY A 145 0.41 0.94 12.44
N PHE A 146 1.46 1.49 11.82
CA PHE A 146 2.01 0.94 10.57
C PHE A 146 2.51 -0.48 10.75
N SER A 147 3.27 -0.76 11.81
CA SER A 147 3.79 -2.10 12.10
C SER A 147 2.66 -3.11 12.35
N MET A 148 1.61 -2.70 13.07
CA MET A 148 0.44 -3.53 13.30
C MET A 148 -0.34 -3.79 12.01
N MET A 149 -0.51 -2.77 11.16
CA MET A 149 -1.17 -2.91 9.86
C MET A 149 -0.45 -3.92 8.97
N ASP A 150 0.86 -3.81 8.83
CA ASP A 150 1.65 -4.72 8.01
C ASP A 150 1.54 -6.17 8.50
N GLY A 151 1.62 -6.38 9.80
CA GLY A 151 1.46 -7.71 10.40
C GLY A 151 0.06 -8.29 10.22
N LEU A 152 -0.99 -7.48 10.41
CA LEU A 152 -2.38 -7.90 10.23
C LEU A 152 -2.69 -8.22 8.77
N GLN A 153 -2.20 -7.42 7.82
CA GLN A 153 -2.40 -7.66 6.39
C GLN A 153 -1.78 -8.99 5.94
N LEU A 154 -0.58 -9.32 6.40
CA LEU A 154 0.03 -10.62 6.12
C LEU A 154 -0.79 -11.79 6.69
N ARG A 155 -1.34 -11.66 7.89
CA ARG A 155 -2.21 -12.68 8.49
C ARG A 155 -3.52 -12.80 7.72
N TRP A 156 -4.13 -11.68 7.37
CA TRP A 156 -5.36 -11.63 6.60
C TRP A 156 -5.23 -12.27 5.22
N LEU A 157 -4.15 -11.97 4.49
CA LEU A 157 -3.89 -12.57 3.17
C LEU A 157 -3.69 -14.09 3.22
N ARG A 158 -3.23 -14.64 4.35
CA ARG A 158 -3.07 -16.09 4.55
C ARG A 158 -4.37 -16.80 4.93
N ALA A 159 -5.39 -16.07 5.33
CA ALA A 159 -6.65 -16.61 5.82
C ALA A 159 -7.83 -16.09 4.99
N PRO A 160 -8.06 -16.65 3.78
CA PRO A 160 -9.14 -16.21 2.91
C PRO A 160 -10.50 -16.25 3.62
N GLY A 161 -11.32 -15.22 3.41
CA GLY A 161 -12.66 -15.10 3.99
C GLY A 161 -12.70 -14.37 5.34
N GLN A 162 -11.55 -13.95 5.90
CA GLN A 162 -11.56 -13.06 7.06
C GLN A 162 -11.77 -11.60 6.64
N ASP A 163 -12.37 -10.82 7.55
CA ASP A 163 -12.57 -9.39 7.37
C ASP A 163 -11.45 -8.60 8.05
N LEU A 164 -10.66 -7.87 7.26
CA LEU A 164 -9.56 -7.05 7.79
C LEU A 164 -10.06 -5.97 8.75
N ASN A 165 -11.28 -5.44 8.54
CA ASN A 165 -11.87 -4.46 9.47
C ASN A 165 -12.09 -5.07 10.86
N ALA A 166 -12.62 -6.30 10.92
CA ALA A 166 -12.81 -7.00 12.20
C ALA A 166 -11.47 -7.29 12.88
N MET A 167 -10.48 -7.78 12.12
CA MET A 167 -9.13 -8.03 12.65
C MET A 167 -8.47 -6.76 13.20
N TRP A 168 -8.69 -5.62 12.55
CA TRP A 168 -8.19 -4.34 13.04
C TRP A 168 -8.91 -3.92 14.32
N ALA A 169 -10.25 -3.99 14.34
CA ALA A 169 -11.05 -3.63 15.52
C ALA A 169 -10.66 -4.40 16.79
N ASP A 170 -10.29 -5.69 16.64
CA ASP A 170 -9.80 -6.52 17.76
C ASP A 170 -8.45 -6.04 18.33
N CYS A 171 -7.69 -5.25 17.60
CA CYS A 171 -6.34 -4.84 17.95
C CYS A 171 -6.21 -3.32 18.20
N GLU A 172 -7.11 -2.49 17.69
CA GLU A 172 -6.92 -1.03 17.70
C GLU A 172 -6.88 -0.43 19.12
N ASP A 173 -7.55 -1.06 20.10
CA ASP A 173 -7.55 -0.61 21.49
C ASP A 173 -6.14 -0.61 22.13
N VAL A 174 -5.21 -1.37 21.55
CA VAL A 174 -3.80 -1.39 21.99
C VAL A 174 -3.07 -0.10 21.58
N LEU A 175 -3.57 0.62 20.56
CA LEU A 175 -2.99 1.85 20.04
C LEU A 175 -3.66 3.12 20.59
N MET A 176 -4.80 2.98 21.25
CA MET A 176 -5.64 4.07 21.78
C MET A 176 -5.54 4.11 23.30
#